data_278b7dfe50fe2a3933a72bea750522f3
#
_entry.id   278b7dfe50fe2a3933a72bea750522f3
#
_cell.length_a   1.000
_cell.length_b   1.000
_cell.length_c   1.000
_cell.angle_alpha   90.00
_cell.angle_beta   90.00
_cell.angle_gamma   90.00
#
_symmetry.space_group_name_H-M   'P 1'
#
loop_
_entity.id
_entity.type
_entity.pdbx_description
1 polymer ?
#
loop_
_entity_poly.entity_id
_entity_poly.type
_entity_poly.pdbx_seq_one_letter_code
_entity_poly.pdbx_strand_id
1 'polypeptide(L)'
;MTEEETPEEGNISLKVEDVMIREIITIDENATVKEAAEVMNENDISCLIAARKGKAIGIITERDLLKRVIVEAKNPRKTKVAEVMSTPLKLISPDTTLEDAVRVMFDKKIKKLPVAEKNQIIGLVSLTDIARCQPAIMRILKTFANVQNAPKSMKKVLDMYIV
;
A
#
# COMPACT_ATOMS: atom_id res chain seq x y z
N MET A 1 7.17 5.49 -53.56
CA MET A 1 7.49 4.77 -52.34
C MET A 1 6.99 5.61 -51.19
N THR A 2 5.86 5.25 -50.70
CA THR A 2 5.22 5.90 -49.53
C THR A 2 5.77 5.19 -48.28
N GLU A 3 6.53 5.92 -47.49
CA GLU A 3 6.94 5.48 -46.17
C GLU A 3 5.70 5.38 -45.31
N GLU A 4 5.32 4.16 -44.93
CA GLU A 4 4.32 3.92 -43.90
C GLU A 4 4.91 4.34 -42.55
N GLU A 5 4.47 5.49 -42.05
CA GLU A 5 4.67 5.89 -40.66
C GLU A 5 3.97 4.84 -39.76
N THR A 6 4.76 3.99 -39.13
CA THR A 6 4.29 3.17 -38.02
C THR A 6 3.84 4.11 -36.90
N PRO A 7 2.60 3.96 -36.39
CA PRO A 7 2.19 4.75 -35.23
C PRO A 7 3.14 4.44 -34.08
N GLU A 8 3.77 5.48 -33.52
CA GLU A 8 4.43 5.37 -32.23
C GLU A 8 3.39 4.85 -31.23
N GLU A 9 3.57 3.63 -30.75
CA GLU A 9 2.83 3.13 -29.59
C GLU A 9 3.16 4.06 -28.42
N GLY A 10 2.28 5.02 -28.18
CA GLY A 10 2.37 5.91 -27.05
C GLY A 10 2.41 5.06 -25.79
N ASN A 11 3.56 5.04 -25.16
CA ASN A 11 3.81 4.32 -23.92
C ASN A 11 2.93 4.95 -22.83
N ILE A 12 1.68 4.50 -22.71
CA ILE A 12 0.73 4.97 -21.70
C ILE A 12 1.28 4.48 -20.36
N SER A 13 2.04 5.34 -19.70
CA SER A 13 2.53 5.08 -18.35
C SER A 13 1.37 5.26 -17.38
N LEU A 14 0.84 4.16 -16.84
CA LEU A 14 -0.19 4.20 -15.80
C LEU A 14 0.33 4.89 -14.54
N LYS A 15 -0.55 5.67 -13.92
CA LYS A 15 -0.30 6.40 -12.69
C LYS A 15 -1.01 5.75 -11.51
N VAL A 16 -0.61 6.12 -10.32
CA VAL A 16 -1.21 5.65 -9.07
C VAL A 16 -2.72 5.93 -9.03
N GLU A 17 -3.17 7.09 -9.52
CA GLU A 17 -4.59 7.45 -9.58
C GLU A 17 -5.45 6.54 -10.45
N ASP A 18 -4.84 5.85 -11.41
CA ASP A 18 -5.55 4.92 -12.31
C ASP A 18 -5.89 3.59 -11.62
N VAL A 19 -5.19 3.23 -10.54
CA VAL A 19 -5.31 1.92 -9.87
C VAL A 19 -5.61 2.02 -8.38
N MET A 20 -5.52 3.20 -7.76
CA MET A 20 -5.76 3.37 -6.33
C MET A 20 -7.22 3.11 -5.95
N ILE A 21 -7.42 2.60 -4.76
CA ILE A 21 -8.74 2.51 -4.12
C ILE A 21 -9.04 3.86 -3.48
N ARG A 22 -10.20 4.45 -3.81
CA ARG A 22 -10.59 5.78 -3.32
C ARG A 22 -11.37 5.76 -2.02
N GLU A 23 -12.00 4.63 -1.69
CA GLU A 23 -12.65 4.44 -0.40
C GLU A 23 -11.62 4.18 0.68
N ILE A 24 -11.47 5.13 1.60
CA ILE A 24 -10.54 5.03 2.72
C ILE A 24 -11.35 5.03 4.00
N ILE A 25 -11.12 4.02 4.82
CA ILE A 25 -11.70 3.93 6.16
C ILE A 25 -10.64 4.38 7.16
N THR A 26 -11.03 5.30 8.03
CA THR A 26 -10.18 5.83 9.09
C THR A 26 -10.61 5.29 10.44
N ILE A 27 -9.67 5.29 11.38
CA ILE A 27 -9.92 4.96 12.78
C ILE A 27 -9.20 5.97 13.68
N ASP A 28 -9.81 6.30 14.81
CA ASP A 28 -9.15 7.17 15.80
C ASP A 28 -7.95 6.46 16.44
N GLU A 29 -6.86 7.18 16.65
CA GLU A 29 -5.64 6.62 17.25
C GLU A 29 -5.87 6.07 18.68
N ASN A 30 -6.88 6.57 19.38
CA ASN A 30 -7.25 6.13 20.73
C ASN A 30 -8.22 4.96 20.74
N ALA A 31 -8.77 4.54 19.59
CA ALA A 31 -9.53 3.31 19.49
C ALA A 31 -8.66 2.10 19.85
N THR A 32 -9.29 1.03 20.31
CA THR A 32 -8.59 -0.22 20.61
C THR A 32 -8.24 -0.98 19.31
N VAL A 33 -7.22 -1.81 19.38
CA VAL A 33 -6.90 -2.68 18.23
C VAL A 33 -7.97 -3.74 17.99
N LYS A 34 -8.80 -4.05 19.01
CA LYS A 34 -9.99 -4.88 18.82
C LYS A 34 -11.00 -4.18 17.91
N GLU A 35 -11.32 -2.91 18.18
CA GLU A 35 -12.20 -2.11 17.32
C GLU A 35 -11.61 -1.99 15.90
N ALA A 36 -10.31 -1.78 15.76
CA ALA A 36 -9.65 -1.77 14.45
C ALA A 36 -9.84 -3.10 13.70
N ALA A 37 -9.67 -4.23 14.37
CA ALA A 37 -9.88 -5.56 13.78
C ALA A 37 -11.35 -5.78 13.38
N GLU A 38 -12.30 -5.32 14.19
CA GLU A 38 -13.73 -5.40 13.89
C GLU A 38 -14.07 -4.59 12.62
N VAL A 39 -13.60 -3.35 12.53
CA VAL A 39 -13.81 -2.50 11.34
C VAL A 39 -13.18 -3.14 10.08
N MET A 40 -11.97 -3.69 10.18
CA MET A 40 -11.34 -4.40 9.06
C MET A 40 -12.18 -5.60 8.62
N ASN A 41 -12.66 -6.40 9.56
CA ASN A 41 -13.46 -7.59 9.28
C ASN A 41 -14.83 -7.26 8.69
N GLU A 42 -15.52 -6.26 9.22
CA GLU A 42 -16.85 -5.84 8.75
C GLU A 42 -16.82 -5.25 7.33
N ASN A 43 -15.71 -4.62 6.95
CA ASN A 43 -15.55 -3.97 5.64
C ASN A 43 -14.71 -4.80 4.66
N ASP A 44 -14.27 -6.00 5.05
CA ASP A 44 -13.42 -6.88 4.25
C ASP A 44 -12.15 -6.18 3.72
N ILE A 45 -11.52 -5.39 4.60
CA ILE A 45 -10.30 -4.63 4.30
C ILE A 45 -9.15 -5.02 5.21
N SER A 46 -7.92 -4.85 4.75
CA SER A 46 -6.70 -5.27 5.45
C SER A 46 -5.92 -4.14 6.09
N CYS A 47 -6.42 -2.92 6.06
CA CYS A 47 -5.76 -1.77 6.70
C CYS A 47 -6.75 -0.61 6.94
N LEU A 48 -6.39 0.25 7.89
CA LEU A 48 -7.09 1.49 8.21
C LEU A 48 -6.08 2.63 8.30
N ILE A 49 -6.50 3.83 7.95
CA ILE A 49 -5.74 5.05 8.21
C ILE A 49 -6.04 5.51 9.62
N ALA A 50 -5.01 5.58 10.45
CA ALA A 50 -5.14 6.11 11.80
C ALA A 50 -5.16 7.64 11.79
N ALA A 51 -6.11 8.22 12.49
CA ALA A 51 -6.31 9.66 12.54
C ALA A 51 -6.23 10.21 13.97
N ARG A 52 -5.72 11.43 14.09
CA ARG A 52 -5.74 12.24 15.30
C ARG A 52 -6.44 13.55 14.99
N LYS A 53 -7.56 13.82 15.67
CA LYS A 53 -8.37 15.04 15.45
C LYS A 53 -8.67 15.27 13.95
N GLY A 54 -9.05 14.20 13.25
CA GLY A 54 -9.40 14.24 11.83
C GLY A 54 -8.21 14.30 10.85
N LYS A 55 -6.97 14.34 11.34
CA LYS A 55 -5.77 14.31 10.50
C LYS A 55 -5.18 12.91 10.46
N ALA A 56 -4.91 12.42 9.27
CA ALA A 56 -4.22 11.14 9.06
C ALA A 56 -2.78 11.22 9.60
N ILE A 57 -2.42 10.29 10.48
CA ILE A 57 -1.12 10.27 11.16
C ILE A 57 -0.37 8.95 11.00
N GLY A 58 -1.07 7.87 10.71
CA GLY A 58 -0.49 6.54 10.64
C GLY A 58 -1.36 5.58 9.83
N ILE A 59 -0.88 4.37 9.69
CA ILE A 59 -1.59 3.25 9.08
C ILE A 59 -1.48 2.03 9.99
N ILE A 60 -2.57 1.31 10.17
CA ILE A 60 -2.61 0.02 10.86
C ILE A 60 -3.09 -1.06 9.90
N THR A 61 -2.40 -2.19 9.87
CA THR A 61 -2.70 -3.31 8.97
C THR A 61 -2.97 -4.59 9.76
N GLU A 62 -3.60 -5.59 9.13
CA GLU A 62 -3.74 -6.95 9.68
C GLU A 62 -2.39 -7.52 10.15
N ARG A 63 -1.31 -7.23 9.41
CA ARG A 63 0.01 -7.68 9.78
C ARG A 63 0.54 -7.00 11.05
N ASP A 64 0.20 -5.73 11.28
CA ASP A 64 0.53 -5.05 12.54
C ASP A 64 -0.21 -5.69 13.71
N LEU A 65 -1.49 -6.02 13.54
CA LEU A 65 -2.28 -6.74 14.54
C LEU A 65 -1.65 -8.10 14.87
N LEU A 66 -1.27 -8.88 13.84
CA LEU A 66 -0.62 -10.16 14.06
C LEU A 66 0.72 -10.01 14.80
N LYS A 67 1.60 -9.13 14.31
CA LYS A 67 2.98 -9.01 14.83
C LYS A 67 3.06 -8.31 16.19
N ARG A 68 2.29 -7.22 16.34
CA ARG A 68 2.46 -6.29 17.47
C ARG A 68 1.41 -6.47 18.55
N VAL A 69 0.39 -7.29 18.30
CA VAL A 69 -0.65 -7.62 19.29
C VAL A 69 -0.62 -9.11 19.61
N ILE A 70 -0.87 -9.98 18.62
CA ILE A 70 -1.00 -11.42 18.87
C ILE A 70 0.33 -12.04 19.27
N VAL A 71 1.42 -11.83 18.50
CA VAL A 71 2.75 -12.40 18.80
C VAL A 71 3.30 -11.86 20.11
N GLU A 72 3.04 -10.59 20.44
CA GLU A 72 3.48 -9.95 21.69
C GLU A 72 2.52 -10.19 22.88
N ALA A 73 1.48 -11.02 22.69
CA ALA A 73 0.47 -11.35 23.70
C ALA A 73 -0.18 -10.12 24.37
N LYS A 74 -0.33 -9.01 23.65
CA LYS A 74 -1.01 -7.82 24.14
C LYS A 74 -2.51 -8.03 24.21
N ASN A 75 -3.17 -7.39 25.16
CA ASN A 75 -4.62 -7.44 25.30
C ASN A 75 -5.28 -6.54 24.24
N PRO A 76 -6.01 -7.08 23.24
CA PRO A 76 -6.57 -6.29 22.17
C PRO A 76 -7.65 -5.30 22.61
N ARG A 77 -8.29 -5.53 23.76
CA ARG A 77 -9.31 -4.63 24.33
C ARG A 77 -8.71 -3.43 25.07
N LYS A 78 -7.40 -3.48 25.38
CA LYS A 78 -6.71 -2.42 26.12
C LYS A 78 -5.64 -1.71 25.29
N THR A 79 -5.08 -2.38 24.30
CA THR A 79 -4.06 -1.82 23.41
C THR A 79 -4.69 -0.86 22.41
N LYS A 80 -4.16 0.33 22.30
CA LYS A 80 -4.64 1.36 21.37
C LYS A 80 -3.99 1.26 20.00
N VAL A 81 -4.70 1.74 18.98
CA VAL A 81 -4.18 1.86 17.60
C VAL A 81 -2.86 2.62 17.58
N ALA A 82 -2.74 3.72 18.32
CA ALA A 82 -1.52 4.51 18.43
C ALA A 82 -0.28 3.71 18.87
N GLU A 83 -0.47 2.64 19.63
CA GLU A 83 0.64 1.82 20.15
C GLU A 83 1.19 0.81 19.11
N VAL A 84 0.41 0.53 18.07
CA VAL A 84 0.75 -0.52 17.10
C VAL A 84 0.78 -0.05 15.64
N MET A 85 0.21 1.11 15.32
CA MET A 85 0.24 1.69 13.97
C MET A 85 1.65 1.97 13.50
N SER A 86 1.83 2.05 12.21
CA SER A 86 3.05 2.58 11.59
C SER A 86 2.89 4.08 11.33
N THR A 87 3.83 4.86 11.86
CA THR A 87 3.85 6.34 11.77
C THR A 87 5.31 6.81 11.63
N PRO A 88 5.60 7.96 10.99
CA PRO A 88 4.69 8.76 10.18
C PRO A 88 4.24 8.05 8.90
N LEU A 89 3.13 8.50 8.32
CA LEU A 89 2.66 8.00 7.03
C LEU A 89 3.70 8.24 5.93
N LYS A 90 3.92 7.23 5.11
CA LYS A 90 4.63 7.38 3.83
C LYS A 90 3.59 7.64 2.77
N LEU A 91 3.60 8.84 2.23
CA LEU A 91 2.62 9.30 1.25
C LEU A 91 3.20 9.29 -0.15
N ILE A 92 2.32 9.16 -1.14
CA ILE A 92 2.66 9.25 -2.55
C ILE A 92 1.64 10.15 -3.26
N SER A 93 2.07 10.78 -4.34
CA SER A 93 1.20 11.63 -5.16
C SER A 93 0.38 10.80 -6.16
N PRO A 94 -0.86 11.22 -6.52
CA PRO A 94 -1.70 10.51 -7.47
C PRO A 94 -1.09 10.41 -8.88
N ASP A 95 -0.29 11.39 -9.27
CA ASP A 95 0.39 11.45 -10.58
C ASP A 95 1.68 10.63 -10.65
N THR A 96 2.10 10.00 -9.56
CA THR A 96 3.28 9.11 -9.53
C THR A 96 3.04 7.90 -10.44
N THR A 97 4.08 7.52 -11.21
CA THR A 97 4.03 6.31 -12.03
C THR A 97 3.93 5.05 -11.17
N LEU A 98 3.31 4.00 -11.68
CA LEU A 98 3.24 2.73 -10.95
C LEU A 98 4.62 2.15 -10.67
N GLU A 99 5.57 2.34 -11.58
CA GLU A 99 6.95 1.90 -11.42
C GLU A 99 7.63 2.58 -10.23
N ASP A 100 7.50 3.91 -10.13
CA ASP A 100 8.07 4.67 -9.00
C ASP A 100 7.38 4.32 -7.67
N ALA A 101 6.06 4.12 -7.69
CA ALA A 101 5.33 3.66 -6.52
C ALA A 101 5.87 2.32 -5.99
N VAL A 102 6.12 1.36 -6.89
CA VAL A 102 6.68 0.07 -6.52
C VAL A 102 8.11 0.19 -6.02
N ARG A 103 8.95 1.05 -6.63
CA ARG A 103 10.29 1.34 -6.11
C ARG A 103 10.23 1.84 -4.67
N VAL A 104 9.36 2.81 -4.37
CA VAL A 104 9.15 3.31 -3.00
C VAL A 104 8.72 2.18 -2.06
N MET A 105 7.80 1.31 -2.49
CA MET A 105 7.36 0.17 -1.68
C MET A 105 8.52 -0.76 -1.34
N PHE A 106 9.38 -1.09 -2.30
CA PHE A 106 10.55 -1.94 -2.06
C PHE A 106 11.60 -1.27 -1.18
N ASP A 107 11.93 -0.02 -1.44
CA ASP A 107 12.91 0.73 -0.64
C ASP A 107 12.48 0.87 0.82
N LYS A 108 11.20 1.12 1.05
CA LYS A 108 10.62 1.25 2.40
C LYS A 108 10.16 -0.07 3.01
N LYS A 109 10.20 -1.18 2.26
CA LYS A 109 9.74 -2.52 2.69
C LYS A 109 8.26 -2.53 3.12
N ILE A 110 7.42 -1.77 2.41
CA ILE A 110 5.99 -1.64 2.64
C ILE A 110 5.21 -2.04 1.39
N LYS A 111 3.99 -2.54 1.56
CA LYS A 111 3.13 -3.01 0.45
C LYS A 111 1.93 -2.12 0.17
N LYS A 112 1.76 -1.06 0.95
CA LYS A 112 0.63 -0.14 0.85
C LYS A 112 1.14 1.28 1.02
N LEU A 113 0.67 2.17 0.16
CA LEU A 113 0.97 3.60 0.19
C LEU A 113 -0.33 4.39 0.16
N PRO A 114 -0.62 5.18 1.19
CA PRO A 114 -1.67 6.17 1.11
C PRO A 114 -1.31 7.23 0.06
N VAL A 115 -2.31 7.59 -0.74
CA VAL A 115 -2.19 8.59 -1.81
C VAL A 115 -2.76 9.90 -1.31
N ALA A 116 -1.99 10.97 -1.42
CA ALA A 116 -2.38 12.28 -0.92
C ALA A 116 -2.29 13.36 -1.99
N GLU A 117 -3.26 14.25 -1.98
CA GLU A 117 -3.28 15.49 -2.73
C GLU A 117 -3.64 16.64 -1.80
N LYS A 118 -2.92 17.76 -1.89
CA LYS A 118 -3.16 18.96 -1.05
C LYS A 118 -3.29 18.65 0.44
N ASN A 119 -2.43 17.77 0.96
CA ASN A 119 -2.42 17.31 2.35
C ASN A 119 -3.65 16.51 2.80
N GLN A 120 -4.46 16.03 1.87
CA GLN A 120 -5.57 15.13 2.14
C GLN A 120 -5.31 13.76 1.54
N ILE A 121 -5.64 12.71 2.29
CA ILE A 121 -5.60 11.35 1.76
C ILE A 121 -6.79 11.17 0.82
N ILE A 122 -6.52 10.83 -0.44
CA ILE A 122 -7.52 10.64 -1.48
C ILE A 122 -7.63 9.20 -1.97
N GLY A 123 -6.73 8.34 -1.55
CA GLY A 123 -6.71 6.95 -1.97
C GLY A 123 -5.64 6.13 -1.25
N LEU A 124 -5.63 4.86 -1.58
CA LEU A 124 -4.64 3.88 -1.15
C LEU A 124 -4.26 3.01 -2.34
N VAL A 125 -2.96 2.78 -2.53
CA VAL A 125 -2.47 1.84 -3.54
C VAL A 125 -1.70 0.71 -2.87
N SER A 126 -1.91 -0.53 -3.31
CA SER A 126 -1.18 -1.69 -2.82
C SER A 126 -0.30 -2.31 -3.90
N LEU A 127 0.76 -3.00 -3.46
CA LEU A 127 1.63 -3.75 -4.36
C LEU A 127 0.84 -4.82 -5.14
N THR A 128 -0.15 -5.45 -4.50
CA THR A 128 -1.00 -6.47 -5.13
C THR A 128 -1.87 -5.87 -6.22
N ASP A 129 -2.45 -4.68 -6.01
CA ASP A 129 -3.28 -4.02 -7.02
C ASP A 129 -2.46 -3.64 -8.24
N ILE A 130 -1.26 -3.10 -8.03
CA ILE A 130 -0.32 -2.78 -9.11
C ILE A 130 0.08 -4.05 -9.89
N ALA A 131 0.41 -5.13 -9.18
CA ALA A 131 0.80 -6.39 -9.81
C ALA A 131 -0.34 -7.00 -10.67
N ARG A 132 -1.59 -6.87 -10.24
CA ARG A 132 -2.76 -7.31 -11.01
C ARG A 132 -2.99 -6.46 -12.25
N CYS A 133 -2.83 -5.13 -12.13
CA CYS A 133 -3.06 -4.21 -13.26
C CYS A 133 -1.95 -4.26 -14.30
N GLN A 134 -0.70 -4.39 -13.85
CA GLN A 134 0.45 -4.32 -14.75
C GLN A 134 1.57 -5.30 -14.36
N PRO A 135 1.43 -6.60 -14.65
CA PRO A 135 2.42 -7.62 -14.32
C PRO A 135 3.81 -7.35 -14.92
N ALA A 136 3.89 -6.64 -16.05
CA ALA A 136 5.15 -6.29 -16.70
C ALA A 136 6.06 -5.44 -15.79
N ILE A 137 5.51 -4.52 -14.99
CA ILE A 137 6.28 -3.73 -14.01
C ILE A 137 6.98 -4.65 -13.01
N MET A 138 6.29 -5.70 -12.57
CA MET A 138 6.85 -6.64 -11.60
C MET A 138 8.04 -7.41 -12.17
N ARG A 139 8.02 -7.70 -13.49
CA ARG A 139 9.17 -8.33 -14.19
C ARG A 139 10.37 -7.41 -14.25
N ILE A 140 10.16 -6.13 -14.60
CA ILE A 140 11.21 -5.11 -14.62
C ILE A 140 11.86 -4.96 -13.25
N LEU A 141 11.06 -4.91 -12.21
CA LEU A 141 11.54 -4.77 -10.84
C LEU A 141 12.31 -5.98 -10.33
N LYS A 142 11.97 -7.19 -10.79
CA LYS A 142 12.75 -8.39 -10.49
C LYS A 142 14.19 -8.28 -11.00
N THR A 143 14.41 -7.57 -12.09
CA THR A 143 15.73 -7.35 -12.69
C THR A 143 16.54 -6.25 -11.99
N PHE A 144 15.86 -5.23 -11.44
CA PHE A 144 16.51 -4.07 -10.83
C PHE A 144 16.57 -4.12 -9.30
N ALA A 145 15.65 -4.85 -8.69
CA ALA A 145 15.56 -4.83 -7.24
C ALA A 145 16.62 -5.76 -6.65
N ASN A 146 17.23 -5.29 -5.58
CA ASN A 146 17.81 -6.09 -4.52
C ASN A 146 16.71 -6.99 -3.90
N VAL A 147 16.09 -7.83 -4.75
CA VAL A 147 15.00 -8.76 -4.37
C VAL A 147 15.45 -9.67 -3.24
N GLN A 148 16.77 -9.88 -3.12
CA GLN A 148 17.37 -10.68 -2.04
C GLN A 148 17.05 -10.09 -0.66
N ASN A 149 16.98 -8.77 -0.52
CA ASN A 149 16.70 -8.07 0.74
C ASN A 149 15.22 -7.71 0.93
N ALA A 150 14.35 -8.02 -0.02
CA ALA A 150 12.92 -7.74 0.11
C ALA A 150 12.26 -8.68 1.14
N PRO A 151 11.27 -8.20 1.92
CA PRO A 151 10.50 -9.04 2.83
C PRO A 151 9.87 -10.23 2.10
N LYS A 152 9.78 -11.39 2.77
CA LYS A 152 9.18 -12.61 2.20
C LYS A 152 7.77 -12.37 1.62
N SER A 153 6.99 -11.51 2.26
CA SER A 153 5.65 -11.17 1.81
C SER A 153 5.61 -10.38 0.50
N MET A 154 6.66 -9.62 0.19
CA MET A 154 6.81 -8.92 -1.09
C MET A 154 7.33 -9.87 -2.16
N LYS A 155 8.29 -10.74 -1.83
CA LYS A 155 8.76 -11.81 -2.74
C LYS A 155 7.59 -12.69 -3.17
N LYS A 156 6.70 -13.05 -2.27
CA LYS A 156 5.52 -13.86 -2.59
C LYS A 156 4.60 -13.18 -3.62
N VAL A 157 4.42 -11.86 -3.55
CA VAL A 157 3.65 -11.12 -4.57
C VAL A 157 4.37 -11.18 -5.92
N LEU A 158 5.70 -10.97 -5.94
CA LEU A 158 6.49 -11.10 -7.16
C LEU A 158 6.35 -12.50 -7.78
N ASP A 159 6.47 -13.55 -6.98
CA ASP A 159 6.43 -14.94 -7.46
C ASP A 159 5.02 -15.34 -7.95
N MET A 160 3.96 -14.80 -7.37
CA MET A 160 2.58 -15.12 -7.73
C MET A 160 2.15 -14.51 -9.07
N TYR A 161 2.68 -13.36 -9.45
CA TYR A 161 2.30 -12.60 -10.65
C TYR A 161 3.35 -12.61 -11.77
N ILE A 162 4.45 -13.34 -11.58
CA ILE A 162 5.52 -13.48 -12.56
C ILE A 162 5.68 -14.97 -12.88
N VAL A 163 4.83 -15.44 -13.75
CA VAL A 163 5.00 -16.74 -14.42
C VAL A 163 5.67 -16.53 -15.77
#